data_9ee30c8a254350100c0c65dfb200b62e
#
_entry.id   9ee30c8a254350100c0c65dfb200b62e
#
_cell.length_a   1.000
_cell.length_b   1.000
_cell.length_c   1.000
_cell.angle_alpha   90.00
_cell.angle_beta   90.00
_cell.angle_gamma   90.00
#
_symmetry.space_group_name_H-M   'P 1'
#
loop_
_entity.id
_entity.type
_entity.pdbx_description
1 polymer ?
#
loop_
_entity_poly.entity_id
_entity_poly.type
_entity_poly.pdbx_seq_one_letter_code
_entity_poly.pdbx_strand_id
1 'polypeptide(L)'
;AHGFKAVASKTKVPSRKDTMVGTVYNQIDKKAYAYISKWNSLEDATFLSDILQANLRVRFSEEDFSIEGNFYAKGTLIILRGDNKTTLEFDKQVTSIANKNSRILNPVQTGFVSSGKDFGSSSVRPINKQKVAVISGKGTSSLSFGEIWHFFDTQLQYPLTAIDTEYFNRVDLHTYDVLIIPNGYYSSILNKKGLEKISEFSKGGGTVIAIGSALRSFADKDGFELKIKKTSASDKEKNNTNLMAYAAKERARANTAITGAIFKSKLDDTHPLAFGYENSYFSLKLNNASYAYLNNGSNVAYFDKSATNIAGFAGQEALKNIPESLLFGEERKGNGSIIYMVDNPLFRSFWDNGKLFFVNAIF
;
A
#
# COMPACT_ATOMS: atom_id res chain seq x y z
N ALA A 1 4.74 -14.57 -4.43
CA ALA A 1 3.69 -13.68 -4.11
C ALA A 1 3.37 -13.59 -2.62
N HIS A 2 3.61 -14.63 -1.82
CA HIS A 2 3.29 -14.62 -0.37
C HIS A 2 4.46 -14.27 0.55
N GLY A 3 5.63 -13.97 0.03
CA GLY A 3 6.79 -13.50 0.81
C GLY A 3 7.41 -14.51 1.81
N PHE A 4 7.00 -15.77 1.82
CA PHE A 4 7.56 -16.78 2.72
C PHE A 4 8.89 -17.36 2.20
N LYS A 5 9.75 -17.78 3.12
CA LYS A 5 10.98 -18.49 2.79
C LYS A 5 10.69 -19.96 2.52
N ALA A 6 11.10 -20.47 1.37
CA ALA A 6 11.08 -21.88 1.06
C ALA A 6 12.51 -22.40 0.94
N VAL A 7 12.77 -23.59 1.51
CA VAL A 7 14.08 -24.25 1.46
C VAL A 7 13.89 -25.63 0.86
N ALA A 8 14.65 -25.95 -0.17
CA ALA A 8 14.67 -27.31 -0.70
C ALA A 8 15.35 -28.25 0.31
N SER A 9 14.71 -29.37 0.65
CA SER A 9 15.26 -30.39 1.51
C SER A 9 15.29 -31.73 0.78
N LYS A 10 16.40 -32.48 0.92
CA LYS A 10 16.50 -33.86 0.46
C LYS A 10 15.87 -34.86 1.46
N THR A 11 15.56 -34.41 2.66
CA THR A 11 14.92 -35.24 3.69
C THR A 11 13.40 -35.05 3.57
N LYS A 12 12.66 -36.17 3.54
CA LYS A 12 11.20 -36.15 3.56
C LYS A 12 10.71 -35.46 4.82
N VAL A 13 10.11 -34.30 4.68
CA VAL A 13 9.45 -33.61 5.80
C VAL A 13 8.19 -34.41 6.15
N PRO A 14 8.02 -34.87 7.41
CA PRO A 14 6.80 -35.55 7.81
C PRO A 14 5.62 -34.60 7.55
N SER A 15 4.59 -35.10 6.84
CA SER A 15 3.35 -34.37 6.68
C SER A 15 2.76 -34.13 8.07
N ARG A 16 2.79 -32.89 8.55
CA ARG A 16 1.94 -32.52 9.67
C ARG A 16 0.51 -32.69 9.16
N LYS A 17 -0.29 -33.54 9.79
CA LYS A 17 -1.74 -33.44 9.60
C LYS A 17 -2.10 -32.00 9.94
N ASP A 18 -2.63 -31.26 8.98
CA ASP A 18 -3.17 -29.94 9.23
C ASP A 18 -4.16 -30.09 10.39
N THR A 19 -3.75 -29.69 11.56
CA THR A 19 -4.70 -29.36 12.61
C THR A 19 -5.48 -28.22 12.01
N MET A 20 -6.70 -28.49 11.60
CA MET A 20 -7.67 -27.47 11.20
C MET A 20 -7.47 -26.31 12.18
N VAL A 21 -7.12 -25.13 11.68
CA VAL A 21 -7.09 -23.92 12.51
C VAL A 21 -8.48 -23.85 13.12
N GLY A 22 -8.59 -24.13 14.41
CA GLY A 22 -9.86 -24.13 15.10
C GLY A 22 -10.54 -22.80 14.86
N THR A 23 -11.85 -22.81 14.65
CA THR A 23 -12.62 -21.58 14.50
C THR A 23 -12.25 -20.65 15.65
N VAL A 24 -11.71 -19.48 15.36
CA VAL A 24 -11.40 -18.47 16.38
C VAL A 24 -12.73 -18.03 17.01
N TYR A 25 -12.84 -18.21 18.30
CA TYR A 25 -14.00 -17.77 19.06
C TYR A 25 -13.56 -16.80 20.16
N ASN A 26 -13.80 -15.52 19.92
CA ASN A 26 -13.53 -14.48 20.91
C ASN A 26 -14.69 -14.43 21.91
N GLN A 27 -14.37 -14.50 23.20
CA GLN A 27 -15.35 -14.34 24.27
C GLN A 27 -15.58 -12.86 24.57
N ILE A 28 -16.79 -12.55 24.99
CA ILE A 28 -17.16 -11.20 25.44
C ILE A 28 -16.54 -10.94 26.82
N ASP A 29 -15.77 -9.87 26.92
CA ASP A 29 -15.31 -9.34 28.20
C ASP A 29 -15.90 -7.96 28.46
N LYS A 30 -16.97 -7.91 29.27
CA LYS A 30 -17.67 -6.66 29.62
C LYS A 30 -16.83 -5.70 30.45
N LYS A 31 -15.71 -6.15 31.01
CA LYS A 31 -14.78 -5.32 31.80
C LYS A 31 -13.61 -4.81 30.98
N ALA A 32 -13.43 -5.31 29.74
CA ALA A 32 -12.31 -4.87 28.90
C ALA A 32 -12.31 -3.35 28.72
N TYR A 33 -11.18 -2.73 28.99
CA TYR A 33 -10.92 -1.33 28.69
C TYR A 33 -10.80 -1.14 27.17
N ALA A 34 -10.12 -2.07 26.51
CA ALA A 34 -9.96 -2.11 25.05
C ALA A 34 -9.87 -3.55 24.55
N TYR A 35 -10.13 -3.72 23.25
CA TYR A 35 -9.78 -4.91 22.49
C TYR A 35 -8.63 -4.59 21.55
N ILE A 36 -7.61 -5.45 21.51
CA ILE A 36 -6.42 -5.29 20.69
C ILE A 36 -6.42 -6.38 19.62
N SER A 37 -6.13 -6.00 18.37
CA SER A 37 -5.93 -6.92 17.23
C SER A 37 -4.65 -6.58 16.51
N LYS A 38 -3.83 -7.58 16.15
CA LYS A 38 -2.59 -7.39 15.39
C LYS A 38 -2.88 -6.86 14.00
N TRP A 39 -1.84 -6.25 13.38
CA TRP A 39 -1.89 -5.73 12.02
C TRP A 39 -0.73 -6.32 11.22
N ASN A 40 -0.97 -7.41 10.47
CA ASN A 40 0.08 -8.08 9.70
C ASN A 40 -0.43 -8.90 8.51
N SER A 41 -1.73 -8.83 8.21
CA SER A 41 -2.33 -9.65 7.15
C SER A 41 -3.49 -8.93 6.46
N LEU A 42 -3.92 -9.47 5.32
CA LEU A 42 -5.09 -8.94 4.60
C LEU A 42 -6.39 -9.16 5.39
N GLU A 43 -6.46 -10.22 6.16
CA GLU A 43 -7.62 -10.50 7.00
C GLU A 43 -7.77 -9.47 8.13
N ASP A 44 -6.67 -8.89 8.62
CA ASP A 44 -6.72 -7.77 9.56
C ASP A 44 -7.28 -6.52 8.88
N ALA A 45 -6.98 -6.32 7.59
CA ALA A 45 -7.55 -5.24 6.81
C ALA A 45 -9.06 -5.42 6.57
N THR A 46 -9.51 -6.64 6.30
CA THR A 46 -10.95 -6.95 6.18
C THR A 46 -11.67 -6.74 7.51
N PHE A 47 -11.05 -7.14 8.62
CA PHE A 47 -11.54 -6.85 9.96
C PHE A 47 -11.67 -5.34 10.21
N LEU A 48 -10.64 -4.55 9.88
CA LEU A 48 -10.70 -3.08 9.98
C LEU A 48 -11.84 -2.51 9.13
N SER A 49 -12.01 -2.98 7.89
CA SER A 49 -13.10 -2.60 7.01
C SER A 49 -14.47 -2.80 7.67
N ASP A 50 -14.72 -4.00 8.22
CA ASP A 50 -15.98 -4.31 8.91
C ASP A 50 -16.20 -3.44 10.16
N ILE A 51 -15.15 -3.19 10.95
CA ILE A 51 -15.18 -2.29 12.12
C ILE A 51 -15.61 -0.87 11.72
N LEU A 52 -14.96 -0.31 10.67
CA LEU A 52 -15.28 1.03 10.18
C LEU A 52 -16.68 1.12 9.56
N GLN A 53 -17.13 0.08 8.85
CA GLN A 53 -18.48 0.04 8.27
C GLN A 53 -19.58 -0.11 9.35
N ALA A 54 -19.27 -0.78 10.45
CA ALA A 54 -20.14 -0.83 11.64
C ALA A 54 -20.14 0.50 12.44
N ASN A 55 -19.43 1.53 11.98
CA ASN A 55 -19.24 2.82 12.65
C ASN A 55 -18.61 2.70 14.04
N LEU A 56 -17.85 1.65 14.28
CA LEU A 56 -17.01 1.50 15.46
C LEU A 56 -15.73 2.34 15.30
N ARG A 57 -15.35 3.03 16.37
CA ARG A 57 -14.11 3.80 16.41
C ARG A 57 -12.95 2.89 16.77
N VAL A 58 -11.88 2.97 15.99
CA VAL A 58 -10.66 2.20 16.13
C VAL A 58 -9.46 3.12 16.03
N ARG A 59 -8.41 2.78 16.75
CA ARG A 59 -7.11 3.45 16.70
C ARG A 59 -6.03 2.46 16.28
N PHE A 60 -4.86 2.96 15.91
CA PHE A 60 -3.65 2.17 15.72
C PHE A 60 -2.50 2.78 16.50
N SER A 61 -1.52 1.97 16.88
CA SER A 61 -0.29 2.46 17.51
C SER A 61 0.78 2.72 16.47
N GLU A 62 1.41 3.90 16.52
CA GLU A 62 2.58 4.24 15.67
C GLU A 62 3.87 3.61 16.19
N GLU A 63 3.89 3.14 17.44
CA GLU A 63 5.06 2.55 18.09
C GLU A 63 4.73 1.15 18.62
N ASP A 64 5.77 0.33 18.76
CA ASP A 64 5.67 -0.95 19.46
C ASP A 64 5.32 -0.71 20.94
N PHE A 65 4.53 -1.60 21.51
CA PHE A 65 4.18 -1.53 22.93
C PHE A 65 3.99 -2.90 23.57
N SER A 66 4.06 -2.94 24.89
CA SER A 66 3.77 -4.16 25.67
C SER A 66 2.72 -3.84 26.74
N ILE A 67 1.72 -4.68 26.86
CA ILE A 67 0.65 -4.56 27.87
C ILE A 67 0.25 -5.96 28.37
N GLU A 68 0.04 -6.07 29.68
CA GLU A 68 -0.38 -7.34 30.32
C GLU A 68 0.49 -8.55 29.90
N GLY A 69 1.81 -8.34 29.77
CA GLY A 69 2.79 -9.38 29.42
C GLY A 69 2.85 -9.75 27.93
N ASN A 70 2.07 -9.10 27.06
CA ASN A 70 2.07 -9.35 25.62
C ASN A 70 2.73 -8.19 24.87
N PHE A 71 3.52 -8.53 23.84
CA PHE A 71 4.12 -7.57 22.91
C PHE A 71 3.23 -7.37 21.68
N TYR A 72 3.11 -6.12 21.25
CA TYR A 72 2.37 -5.69 20.06
C TYR A 72 3.23 -4.76 19.21
N ALA A 73 3.33 -5.07 17.93
CA ALA A 73 4.06 -4.23 16.98
C ALA A 73 3.24 -2.99 16.58
N LYS A 74 3.93 -1.98 16.09
CA LYS A 74 3.33 -0.82 15.42
C LYS A 74 2.32 -1.23 14.35
N GLY A 75 1.29 -0.43 14.15
CA GLY A 75 0.13 -0.77 13.31
C GLY A 75 -0.97 -1.54 14.04
N THR A 76 -0.70 -2.11 15.21
CA THR A 76 -1.70 -2.85 16.00
C THR A 76 -2.95 -2.02 16.23
N LEU A 77 -4.12 -2.62 15.97
CA LEU A 77 -5.43 -2.00 16.12
C LEU A 77 -5.88 -2.04 17.58
N ILE A 78 -6.43 -0.93 18.05
CA ILE A 78 -6.89 -0.72 19.44
C ILE A 78 -8.30 -0.18 19.38
N ILE A 79 -9.27 -0.96 19.89
CA ILE A 79 -10.70 -0.60 19.90
C ILE A 79 -11.07 -0.27 21.34
N LEU A 80 -11.05 1.03 21.66
CA LEU A 80 -11.31 1.53 23.01
C LEU A 80 -12.81 1.55 23.31
N ARG A 81 -13.22 1.00 24.45
CA ARG A 81 -14.59 1.14 24.96
C ARG A 81 -14.94 2.61 25.15
N GLY A 82 -13.98 3.41 25.63
CA GLY A 82 -14.15 4.84 25.87
C GLY A 82 -14.54 5.64 24.62
N ASP A 83 -14.03 5.27 23.44
CA ASP A 83 -14.36 5.90 22.17
C ASP A 83 -15.73 5.45 21.62
N ASN A 84 -16.23 4.31 22.09
CA ASN A 84 -17.45 3.65 21.62
C ASN A 84 -18.59 3.63 22.66
N LYS A 85 -18.63 4.59 23.59
CA LYS A 85 -19.60 4.64 24.71
C LYS A 85 -21.06 4.64 24.26
N THR A 86 -21.36 5.17 23.09
CA THR A 86 -22.72 5.25 22.54
C THR A 86 -23.11 4.03 21.71
N THR A 87 -22.18 3.09 21.50
CA THR A 87 -22.44 1.88 20.73
C THR A 87 -23.17 0.85 21.58
N LEU A 88 -24.38 0.53 21.19
CA LEU A 88 -25.15 -0.54 21.83
C LEU A 88 -24.48 -1.89 21.64
N GLU A 89 -24.46 -2.72 22.69
CA GLU A 89 -23.83 -4.05 22.64
C GLU A 89 -22.39 -4.07 22.08
N PHE A 90 -21.59 -3.04 22.40
CA PHE A 90 -20.24 -2.85 21.90
C PHE A 90 -19.41 -4.15 21.87
N ASP A 91 -19.34 -4.86 22.99
CA ASP A 91 -18.53 -6.09 23.09
C ASP A 91 -19.01 -7.17 22.11
N LYS A 92 -20.32 -7.33 21.98
CA LYS A 92 -20.92 -8.31 21.07
C LYS A 92 -20.65 -7.96 19.61
N GLN A 93 -20.71 -6.66 19.25
CA GLN A 93 -20.41 -6.23 17.88
C GLN A 93 -18.94 -6.49 17.55
N VAL A 94 -17.99 -6.04 18.39
CA VAL A 94 -16.55 -6.22 18.16
C VAL A 94 -16.18 -7.70 18.08
N THR A 95 -16.64 -8.53 19.03
CA THR A 95 -16.34 -9.96 19.03
C THR A 95 -16.98 -10.71 17.86
N SER A 96 -18.20 -10.35 17.47
CA SER A 96 -18.88 -10.94 16.31
C SER A 96 -18.13 -10.63 15.00
N ILE A 97 -17.70 -9.38 14.79
CA ILE A 97 -16.93 -8.97 13.62
C ILE A 97 -15.57 -9.70 13.60
N ALA A 98 -14.89 -9.81 14.74
CA ALA A 98 -13.63 -10.52 14.84
C ALA A 98 -13.78 -12.02 14.55
N ASN A 99 -14.84 -12.66 15.08
CA ASN A 99 -15.12 -14.07 14.81
C ASN A 99 -15.45 -14.32 13.33
N LYS A 100 -16.26 -13.44 12.70
CA LYS A 100 -16.55 -13.48 11.26
C LYS A 100 -15.26 -13.48 10.42
N ASN A 101 -14.29 -12.65 10.80
CA ASN A 101 -13.01 -12.49 10.12
C ASN A 101 -11.90 -13.43 10.63
N SER A 102 -12.23 -14.35 11.56
CA SER A 102 -11.26 -15.26 12.20
C SER A 102 -10.08 -14.51 12.83
N ARG A 103 -10.32 -13.33 13.41
CA ARG A 103 -9.32 -12.52 14.11
C ARG A 103 -9.35 -12.74 15.61
N ILE A 104 -8.16 -12.83 16.19
CA ILE A 104 -7.99 -12.95 17.64
C ILE A 104 -8.03 -11.55 18.24
N LEU A 105 -8.91 -11.35 19.21
CA LEU A 105 -8.96 -10.17 20.05
C LEU A 105 -8.31 -10.47 21.39
N ASN A 106 -7.47 -9.55 21.84
CA ASN A 106 -6.90 -9.59 23.19
C ASN A 106 -7.59 -8.49 24.02
N PRO A 107 -8.53 -8.83 24.93
CA PRO A 107 -9.11 -7.86 25.84
C PRO A 107 -8.06 -7.46 26.88
N VAL A 108 -7.97 -6.17 27.19
CA VAL A 108 -7.10 -5.61 28.23
C VAL A 108 -7.90 -4.75 29.19
N GLN A 109 -7.47 -4.71 30.46
CA GLN A 109 -8.21 -4.06 31.55
C GLN A 109 -7.77 -2.60 31.78
N THR A 110 -6.70 -2.17 31.13
CA THR A 110 -6.11 -0.83 31.29
C THR A 110 -5.67 -0.27 29.95
N GLY A 111 -5.44 1.04 29.90
CA GLY A 111 -4.77 1.71 28.78
C GLY A 111 -3.32 2.10 29.09
N PHE A 112 -2.81 1.76 30.29
CA PHE A 112 -1.41 1.98 30.68
C PHE A 112 -0.57 0.79 30.24
N VAL A 113 0.46 1.05 29.46
CA VAL A 113 1.35 0.02 28.90
C VAL A 113 2.60 -0.16 29.77
N SER A 114 3.16 -1.36 29.77
CA SER A 114 4.43 -1.62 30.48
C SER A 114 5.66 -1.12 29.72
N SER A 115 5.53 -0.98 28.38
CA SER A 115 6.52 -0.33 27.52
C SER A 115 5.84 0.26 26.30
N GLY A 116 6.41 1.31 25.70
CA GLY A 116 5.81 2.05 24.59
C GLY A 116 4.96 3.22 25.05
N LYS A 117 3.92 3.57 24.29
CA LYS A 117 3.03 4.71 24.54
C LYS A 117 1.65 4.27 24.98
N ASP A 118 1.15 4.85 26.07
CA ASP A 118 -0.20 4.62 26.57
C ASP A 118 -1.28 4.94 25.53
N PHE A 119 -2.45 4.30 25.66
CA PHE A 119 -3.55 4.44 24.67
C PHE A 119 -4.15 5.85 24.58
N GLY A 120 -3.85 6.71 25.54
CA GLY A 120 -4.19 8.13 25.50
C GLY A 120 -3.15 9.03 24.82
N SER A 121 -2.01 8.48 24.39
CA SER A 121 -0.94 9.21 23.73
C SER A 121 -1.32 9.66 22.33
N SER A 122 -0.65 10.73 21.83
CA SER A 122 -0.74 11.18 20.43
C SER A 122 -0.19 10.17 19.42
N SER A 123 0.65 9.22 19.86
CA SER A 123 1.13 8.09 19.04
C SER A 123 0.11 6.96 18.88
N VAL A 124 -1.05 7.04 19.55
CA VAL A 124 -2.19 6.13 19.35
C VAL A 124 -3.30 6.88 18.63
N ARG A 125 -3.28 6.77 17.29
CA ARG A 125 -4.06 7.62 16.39
C ARG A 125 -5.37 6.98 15.94
N PRO A 126 -6.44 7.76 15.78
CA PRO A 126 -7.70 7.25 15.23
C PRO A 126 -7.57 6.93 13.73
N ILE A 127 -8.21 5.83 13.32
CA ILE A 127 -8.47 5.53 11.92
C ILE A 127 -9.88 5.98 11.59
N ASN A 128 -10.00 6.86 10.59
CA ASN A 128 -11.30 7.35 10.15
C ASN A 128 -11.85 6.49 9.00
N LYS A 129 -13.18 6.41 8.92
CA LYS A 129 -13.85 5.81 7.77
C LYS A 129 -13.64 6.69 6.54
N GLN A 130 -12.95 6.16 5.53
CA GLN A 130 -12.59 6.89 4.33
C GLN A 130 -13.67 6.79 3.24
N LYS A 131 -13.93 7.88 2.53
CA LYS A 131 -14.69 7.88 1.28
C LYS A 131 -13.70 7.78 0.13
N VAL A 132 -13.67 6.60 -0.51
CA VAL A 132 -12.66 6.28 -1.52
C VAL A 132 -13.23 6.41 -2.92
N ALA A 133 -12.50 7.09 -3.80
CA ALA A 133 -12.80 7.16 -5.22
C ALA A 133 -11.65 6.57 -6.06
N VAL A 134 -11.99 6.03 -7.23
CA VAL A 134 -11.02 5.51 -8.20
C VAL A 134 -11.32 6.08 -9.59
N ILE A 135 -10.30 6.53 -10.30
CA ILE A 135 -10.45 7.01 -11.69
C ILE A 135 -10.71 5.82 -12.62
N SER A 136 -11.69 5.99 -13.50
CA SER A 136 -12.10 5.03 -14.53
C SER A 136 -12.21 5.71 -15.90
N GLY A 137 -12.52 4.95 -16.94
CA GLY A 137 -12.81 5.48 -18.28
C GLY A 137 -11.57 5.66 -19.14
N LYS A 138 -11.63 6.61 -20.08
CA LYS A 138 -10.60 6.80 -21.11
C LYS A 138 -9.23 7.13 -20.52
N GLY A 139 -8.21 6.37 -20.93
CA GLY A 139 -6.84 6.53 -20.45
C GLY A 139 -6.50 5.62 -19.27
N THR A 140 -7.49 5.11 -18.55
CA THR A 140 -7.29 4.14 -17.46
C THR A 140 -7.06 2.73 -18.04
N SER A 141 -6.05 2.02 -17.55
CA SER A 141 -5.89 0.59 -17.85
C SER A 141 -7.04 -0.20 -17.24
N SER A 142 -7.83 -0.90 -18.08
CA SER A 142 -8.95 -1.73 -17.63
C SER A 142 -8.51 -2.83 -16.66
N LEU A 143 -7.31 -3.40 -16.86
CA LEU A 143 -6.75 -4.40 -15.95
C LEU A 143 -6.46 -3.80 -14.58
N SER A 144 -5.81 -2.62 -14.53
CA SER A 144 -5.49 -1.99 -13.27
C SER A 144 -6.73 -1.49 -12.51
N PHE A 145 -7.71 -0.93 -13.23
CA PHE A 145 -9.01 -0.60 -12.63
C PHE A 145 -9.70 -1.85 -12.09
N GLY A 146 -9.74 -2.93 -12.89
CA GLY A 146 -10.39 -4.18 -12.51
C GLY A 146 -9.74 -4.84 -11.28
N GLU A 147 -8.41 -4.77 -11.15
CA GLU A 147 -7.69 -5.27 -9.97
C GLU A 147 -8.09 -4.52 -8.70
N ILE A 148 -8.17 -3.18 -8.77
CA ILE A 148 -8.58 -2.33 -7.66
C ILE A 148 -10.05 -2.59 -7.31
N TRP A 149 -10.93 -2.61 -8.32
CA TRP A 149 -12.35 -2.88 -8.12
C TRP A 149 -12.57 -4.24 -7.46
N HIS A 150 -11.95 -5.29 -8.01
CA HIS A 150 -12.01 -6.64 -7.44
C HIS A 150 -11.48 -6.69 -6.01
N PHE A 151 -10.40 -5.97 -5.72
CA PHE A 151 -9.84 -5.90 -4.37
C PHE A 151 -10.84 -5.31 -3.37
N PHE A 152 -11.47 -4.19 -3.72
CA PHE A 152 -12.46 -3.54 -2.85
C PHE A 152 -13.73 -4.37 -2.70
N ASP A 153 -14.23 -4.95 -3.79
CA ASP A 153 -15.48 -5.69 -3.82
C ASP A 153 -15.38 -7.05 -3.12
N THR A 154 -14.32 -7.82 -3.39
CA THR A 154 -14.25 -9.22 -2.95
C THR A 154 -13.31 -9.48 -1.78
N GLN A 155 -12.26 -8.67 -1.59
CA GLN A 155 -11.23 -8.92 -0.58
C GLN A 155 -11.36 -7.96 0.61
N LEU A 156 -11.35 -6.66 0.36
CA LEU A 156 -11.48 -5.66 1.42
C LEU A 156 -12.93 -5.47 1.85
N GLN A 157 -13.89 -5.72 0.95
CA GLN A 157 -15.33 -5.51 1.15
C GLN A 157 -15.64 -4.08 1.64
N TYR A 158 -15.05 -3.08 0.99
CA TYR A 158 -15.15 -1.67 1.37
C TYR A 158 -15.72 -0.83 0.20
N PRO A 159 -16.59 0.16 0.48
CA PRO A 159 -17.19 0.98 -0.56
C PRO A 159 -16.17 1.73 -1.42
N LEU A 160 -16.35 1.69 -2.75
CA LEU A 160 -15.52 2.37 -3.73
C LEU A 160 -16.39 3.07 -4.76
N THR A 161 -16.11 4.34 -5.07
CA THR A 161 -16.81 5.11 -6.10
C THR A 161 -15.94 5.26 -7.35
N ALA A 162 -16.43 4.84 -8.50
CA ALA A 162 -15.76 5.07 -9.78
C ALA A 162 -16.06 6.47 -10.31
N ILE A 163 -15.01 7.22 -10.66
CA ILE A 163 -15.11 8.52 -11.32
C ILE A 163 -14.60 8.36 -12.74
N ASP A 164 -15.50 8.46 -13.73
CA ASP A 164 -15.08 8.44 -15.12
C ASP A 164 -14.29 9.72 -15.47
N THR A 165 -13.23 9.55 -16.28
CA THR A 165 -12.37 10.65 -16.74
C THR A 165 -13.14 11.76 -17.45
N GLU A 166 -14.27 11.47 -18.10
CA GLU A 166 -15.12 12.47 -18.75
C GLU A 166 -15.76 13.44 -17.75
N TYR A 167 -16.01 12.98 -16.51
CA TYR A 167 -16.60 13.77 -15.44
C TYR A 167 -15.57 14.35 -14.47
N PHE A 168 -14.30 13.97 -14.54
CA PHE A 168 -13.26 14.37 -13.59
C PHE A 168 -13.24 15.88 -13.29
N ASN A 169 -13.36 16.71 -14.32
CA ASN A 169 -13.33 18.16 -14.15
C ASN A 169 -14.56 18.72 -13.42
N ARG A 170 -15.70 18.01 -13.43
CA ARG A 170 -16.98 18.44 -12.85
C ARG A 170 -17.18 17.94 -11.42
N VAL A 171 -16.52 16.82 -11.05
CA VAL A 171 -16.64 16.22 -9.73
C VAL A 171 -15.95 17.10 -8.69
N ASP A 172 -16.60 17.36 -7.58
CA ASP A 172 -15.95 17.93 -6.40
C ASP A 172 -15.18 16.82 -5.65
N LEU A 173 -13.85 16.86 -5.72
CA LEU A 173 -12.99 15.87 -5.09
C LEU A 173 -13.03 15.96 -3.56
N HIS A 174 -13.37 17.13 -2.97
CA HIS A 174 -13.46 17.30 -1.51
C HIS A 174 -14.60 16.52 -0.86
N THR A 175 -15.46 15.88 -1.66
CA THR A 175 -16.47 14.93 -1.18
C THR A 175 -15.88 13.56 -0.85
N TYR A 176 -14.62 13.31 -1.22
CA TYR A 176 -13.85 12.10 -0.96
C TYR A 176 -12.66 12.39 -0.06
N ASP A 177 -12.15 11.35 0.59
CA ASP A 177 -10.95 11.42 1.42
C ASP A 177 -9.73 10.85 0.67
N VAL A 178 -9.96 9.82 -0.18
CA VAL A 178 -8.92 9.14 -0.94
C VAL A 178 -9.30 9.09 -2.42
N LEU A 179 -8.35 9.47 -3.29
CA LEU A 179 -8.46 9.34 -4.75
C LEU A 179 -7.39 8.39 -5.27
N ILE A 180 -7.81 7.27 -5.85
CA ILE A 180 -6.92 6.30 -6.47
C ILE A 180 -6.85 6.59 -7.98
N ILE A 181 -5.62 6.72 -8.51
CA ILE A 181 -5.33 6.89 -9.93
C ILE A 181 -4.61 5.60 -10.41
N PRO A 182 -5.35 4.66 -11.04
CA PRO A 182 -4.80 3.40 -11.51
C PRO A 182 -3.68 3.58 -12.54
N ASN A 183 -2.98 2.51 -12.86
CA ASN A 183 -2.09 2.52 -14.01
C ASN A 183 -2.81 2.99 -15.27
N GLY A 184 -2.24 3.95 -16.02
CA GLY A 184 -2.89 4.56 -17.19
C GLY A 184 -2.15 5.78 -17.73
N TYR A 185 -2.75 6.44 -18.74
CA TYR A 185 -2.23 7.63 -19.40
C TYR A 185 -3.28 8.75 -19.33
N TYR A 186 -3.05 9.74 -18.51
CA TYR A 186 -4.04 10.74 -18.10
C TYR A 186 -3.78 12.16 -18.61
N SER A 187 -3.06 12.32 -19.74
CA SER A 187 -2.73 13.64 -20.29
C SER A 187 -3.94 14.54 -20.57
N SER A 188 -5.11 13.95 -20.81
CA SER A 188 -6.35 14.68 -21.04
C SER A 188 -6.92 15.34 -19.79
N ILE A 189 -6.82 14.66 -18.64
CA ILE A 189 -7.39 15.12 -17.37
C ILE A 189 -6.35 15.64 -16.39
N LEU A 190 -5.13 15.07 -16.37
CA LEU A 190 -4.00 15.53 -15.55
C LEU A 190 -3.08 16.49 -16.32
N ASN A 191 -3.69 17.41 -17.05
CA ASN A 191 -3.05 18.61 -17.57
C ASN A 191 -2.83 19.64 -16.43
N LYS A 192 -2.35 20.84 -16.72
CA LYS A 192 -2.08 21.87 -15.69
C LYS A 192 -3.26 22.08 -14.74
N LYS A 193 -4.48 22.25 -15.25
CA LYS A 193 -5.70 22.44 -14.42
C LYS A 193 -6.03 21.20 -13.58
N GLY A 194 -5.88 20.01 -14.15
CA GLY A 194 -6.11 18.77 -13.41
C GLY A 194 -5.10 18.56 -12.30
N LEU A 195 -3.83 18.88 -12.53
CA LEU A 195 -2.79 18.81 -11.50
C LEU A 195 -2.99 19.87 -10.41
N GLU A 196 -3.45 21.08 -10.76
CA GLU A 196 -3.86 22.08 -9.77
C GLU A 196 -5.02 21.57 -8.91
N LYS A 197 -6.05 20.96 -9.51
CA LYS A 197 -7.18 20.37 -8.80
C LYS A 197 -6.73 19.24 -7.84
N ILE A 198 -5.82 18.36 -8.27
CA ILE A 198 -5.20 17.33 -7.41
C ILE A 198 -4.43 17.97 -6.25
N SER A 199 -3.65 19.01 -6.56
CA SER A 199 -2.89 19.74 -5.54
C SER A 199 -3.78 20.38 -4.49
N GLU A 200 -4.89 21.00 -4.89
CA GLU A 200 -5.88 21.61 -3.98
C GLU A 200 -6.57 20.55 -3.13
N PHE A 201 -7.00 19.44 -3.73
CA PHE A 201 -7.57 18.30 -3.00
C PHE A 201 -6.62 17.80 -1.90
N SER A 202 -5.33 17.58 -2.24
CA SER A 202 -4.35 17.12 -1.25
C SER A 202 -4.08 18.19 -0.19
N LYS A 203 -3.96 19.47 -0.55
CA LYS A 203 -3.78 20.55 0.40
C LYS A 203 -4.94 20.65 1.41
N GLY A 204 -6.15 20.32 0.97
CA GLY A 204 -7.35 20.27 1.81
C GLY A 204 -7.44 19.08 2.75
N GLY A 205 -6.53 18.11 2.65
CA GLY A 205 -6.49 16.91 3.50
C GLY A 205 -6.72 15.59 2.76
N GLY A 206 -6.97 15.63 1.44
CA GLY A 206 -7.18 14.41 0.65
C GLY A 206 -5.88 13.65 0.37
N THR A 207 -5.97 12.33 0.31
CA THR A 207 -4.88 11.43 -0.07
C THR A 207 -5.03 11.01 -1.53
N VAL A 208 -3.99 11.16 -2.34
CA VAL A 208 -3.94 10.68 -3.72
C VAL A 208 -3.00 9.48 -3.81
N ILE A 209 -3.48 8.36 -4.35
CA ILE A 209 -2.68 7.15 -4.59
C ILE A 209 -2.49 7.00 -6.10
N ALA A 210 -1.30 7.29 -6.62
CA ALA A 210 -0.96 7.12 -8.03
C ALA A 210 -0.17 5.82 -8.25
N ILE A 211 -0.56 5.02 -9.26
CA ILE A 211 0.00 3.69 -9.49
C ILE A 211 0.60 3.59 -10.90
N GLY A 212 1.83 3.07 -10.99
CA GLY A 212 2.48 2.69 -12.23
C GLY A 212 2.68 3.86 -13.19
N SER A 213 2.20 3.77 -14.43
CA SER A 213 2.38 4.82 -15.44
C SER A 213 1.63 6.11 -15.16
N ALA A 214 0.65 6.12 -14.23
CA ALA A 214 0.00 7.35 -13.77
C ALA A 214 1.02 8.35 -13.18
N LEU A 215 2.11 7.85 -12.60
CA LEU A 215 3.19 8.64 -12.02
C LEU A 215 3.82 9.62 -13.03
N ARG A 216 3.79 9.29 -14.33
CA ARG A 216 4.29 10.16 -15.39
C ARG A 216 3.58 11.51 -15.46
N SER A 217 2.33 11.57 -15.00
CA SER A 217 1.57 12.81 -14.93
C SER A 217 2.09 13.78 -13.86
N PHE A 218 2.80 13.28 -12.86
CA PHE A 218 3.35 14.04 -11.73
C PHE A 218 4.85 14.29 -11.87
N ALA A 219 5.56 13.35 -12.51
CA ALA A 219 7.00 13.40 -12.61
C ALA A 219 7.49 14.63 -13.37
N ASP A 220 8.49 15.33 -12.81
CA ASP A 220 9.07 16.57 -13.33
C ASP A 220 8.06 17.71 -13.57
N LYS A 221 6.94 17.70 -12.81
CA LYS A 221 5.94 18.77 -12.83
C LYS A 221 6.15 19.74 -11.68
N ASP A 222 5.88 21.01 -11.97
CA ASP A 222 5.94 22.07 -10.96
C ASP A 222 4.95 21.77 -9.82
N GLY A 223 5.42 21.93 -8.60
CA GLY A 223 4.63 21.67 -7.40
C GLY A 223 4.54 20.19 -7.00
N PHE A 224 5.29 19.26 -7.63
CA PHE A 224 5.37 17.85 -7.25
C PHE A 224 6.82 17.42 -7.07
N GLU A 225 7.08 16.61 -6.04
CA GLU A 225 8.43 16.16 -5.69
C GLU A 225 8.97 15.04 -6.59
N LEU A 226 8.07 14.29 -7.24
CA LEU A 226 8.46 13.14 -8.05
C LEU A 226 9.30 13.55 -9.26
N LYS A 227 10.47 12.94 -9.42
CA LYS A 227 11.38 13.18 -10.54
C LYS A 227 11.72 11.89 -11.27
N ILE A 228 11.76 11.94 -12.60
CA ILE A 228 12.30 10.81 -13.37
C ILE A 228 13.77 10.68 -13.02
N LYS A 229 14.21 9.45 -12.70
CA LYS A 229 15.62 9.20 -12.45
C LYS A 229 16.42 9.36 -13.74
N LYS A 230 17.36 10.31 -13.75
CA LYS A 230 18.25 10.53 -14.88
C LYS A 230 19.26 9.37 -14.93
N THR A 231 19.31 8.68 -16.05
CA THR A 231 20.36 7.69 -16.32
C THR A 231 21.60 8.35 -16.85
N SER A 232 22.75 7.87 -16.41
CA SER A 232 24.06 8.27 -16.96
C SER A 232 24.33 7.67 -18.36
N ALA A 233 23.37 6.95 -18.95
CA ALA A 233 23.45 6.49 -20.32
C ALA A 233 23.45 7.71 -21.25
N SER A 234 24.61 8.02 -21.76
CA SER A 234 24.88 9.17 -22.60
C SER A 234 24.00 9.16 -23.85
N ASP A 235 23.63 10.35 -24.33
CA ASP A 235 22.96 10.56 -25.62
C ASP A 235 23.73 9.97 -26.82
N LYS A 236 24.97 9.50 -26.60
CA LYS A 236 25.79 8.83 -27.60
C LYS A 236 25.32 7.44 -28.01
N GLU A 237 24.58 6.71 -27.12
CA GLU A 237 24.05 5.38 -27.48
C GLU A 237 22.77 5.45 -28.31
N LYS A 238 21.99 6.54 -28.21
CA LYS A 238 20.74 6.69 -28.99
C LYS A 238 21.00 6.78 -30.51
N ASN A 239 22.16 7.30 -30.93
CA ASN A 239 22.47 7.45 -32.35
C ASN A 239 22.89 6.14 -33.05
N ASN A 240 23.30 5.11 -32.32
CA ASN A 240 23.74 3.84 -32.90
C ASN A 240 22.61 2.83 -33.17
N THR A 241 21.43 3.01 -32.58
CA THR A 241 20.29 2.07 -32.74
C THR A 241 19.69 2.09 -34.15
N ASN A 242 19.79 3.20 -34.85
CA ASN A 242 19.24 3.33 -36.22
C ASN A 242 19.98 2.52 -37.27
N LEU A 243 21.29 2.30 -37.05
CA LEU A 243 22.15 1.53 -37.96
C LEU A 243 22.36 0.08 -37.53
N MET A 244 21.64 -0.38 -36.50
CA MET A 244 21.76 -1.74 -35.98
C MET A 244 21.18 -2.76 -36.97
N ALA A 245 21.88 -3.87 -37.18
CA ALA A 245 21.37 -4.99 -37.98
C ALA A 245 20.06 -5.53 -37.41
N TYR A 246 19.16 -5.91 -38.28
CA TYR A 246 17.82 -6.39 -37.89
C TYR A 246 17.86 -7.49 -36.82
N ALA A 247 18.72 -8.50 -37.00
CA ALA A 247 18.88 -9.60 -36.03
C ALA A 247 19.40 -9.16 -34.65
N ALA A 248 20.08 -8.02 -34.57
CA ALA A 248 20.60 -7.49 -33.32
C ALA A 248 19.55 -6.64 -32.54
N LYS A 249 18.49 -6.16 -33.24
CA LYS A 249 17.46 -5.27 -32.65
C LYS A 249 16.66 -5.93 -31.56
N GLU A 250 16.31 -7.19 -31.73
CA GLU A 250 15.53 -7.95 -30.74
C GLU A 250 16.33 -8.13 -29.44
N ARG A 251 17.59 -8.54 -29.58
CA ARG A 251 18.50 -8.69 -28.43
C ARG A 251 18.75 -7.35 -27.70
N ALA A 252 18.89 -6.27 -28.44
CA ALA A 252 19.05 -4.93 -27.85
C ALA A 252 17.78 -4.49 -27.10
N ARG A 253 16.59 -4.75 -27.64
CA ARG A 253 15.31 -4.49 -26.95
C ARG A 253 15.19 -5.29 -25.66
N ALA A 254 15.50 -6.60 -25.71
CA ALA A 254 15.49 -7.44 -24.52
C ALA A 254 16.43 -6.92 -23.43
N ASN A 255 17.63 -6.43 -23.84
CA ASN A 255 18.62 -5.90 -22.91
C ASN A 255 18.17 -4.63 -22.16
N THR A 256 17.25 -3.85 -22.73
CA THR A 256 16.69 -2.63 -22.13
C THR A 256 15.33 -2.84 -21.46
N ALA A 257 14.80 -4.07 -21.45
CA ALA A 257 13.46 -4.37 -20.96
C ALA A 257 13.47 -5.10 -19.60
N ILE A 258 12.44 -4.85 -18.81
CA ILE A 258 12.01 -5.70 -17.70
C ILE A 258 10.61 -6.18 -18.03
N THR A 259 10.45 -7.48 -18.31
CA THR A 259 9.19 -8.06 -18.75
C THR A 259 8.45 -8.82 -17.65
N GLY A 260 9.10 -8.94 -16.49
CA GLY A 260 8.59 -9.58 -15.30
C GLY A 260 9.74 -10.06 -14.42
N ALA A 261 10.09 -9.28 -13.42
CA ALA A 261 11.16 -9.63 -12.48
C ALA A 261 10.80 -9.22 -11.06
N ILE A 262 11.17 -10.05 -10.11
CA ILE A 262 10.96 -9.81 -8.69
C ILE A 262 12.22 -9.18 -8.12
N PHE A 263 12.05 -8.06 -7.44
CA PHE A 263 13.10 -7.34 -6.74
C PHE A 263 12.81 -7.31 -5.25
N LYS A 264 13.84 -7.45 -4.43
CA LYS A 264 13.76 -7.19 -3.00
C LYS A 264 14.13 -5.74 -2.74
N SER A 265 13.21 -4.96 -2.18
CA SER A 265 13.45 -3.57 -1.78
C SER A 265 13.75 -3.46 -0.29
N LYS A 266 14.35 -2.35 0.11
CA LYS A 266 14.42 -1.90 1.49
C LYS A 266 13.12 -1.21 1.87
N LEU A 267 12.79 -1.24 3.17
CA LEU A 267 11.65 -0.52 3.74
C LEU A 267 12.12 0.38 4.88
N ASP A 268 11.52 1.55 4.97
CA ASP A 268 11.39 2.29 6.22
C ASP A 268 10.15 1.77 6.95
N ASP A 269 10.35 0.79 7.81
CA ASP A 269 9.28 0.12 8.56
C ASP A 269 8.73 0.99 9.70
N THR A 270 9.31 2.18 9.94
CA THR A 270 8.78 3.16 10.89
C THR A 270 7.65 4.01 10.32
N HIS A 271 7.50 4.01 8.99
CA HIS A 271 6.46 4.77 8.30
C HIS A 271 5.13 3.99 8.27
N PRO A 272 3.97 4.62 8.51
CA PRO A 272 2.66 3.95 8.53
C PRO A 272 2.35 3.11 7.29
N LEU A 273 2.74 3.57 6.11
CA LEU A 273 2.59 2.80 4.86
C LEU A 273 3.24 1.41 4.91
N ALA A 274 4.26 1.20 5.74
CA ALA A 274 4.99 -0.05 5.86
C ALA A 274 4.58 -0.90 7.08
N PHE A 275 3.55 -0.48 7.83
CA PHE A 275 3.08 -1.27 8.99
C PHE A 275 2.58 -2.65 8.56
N GLY A 276 2.92 -3.66 9.36
CA GLY A 276 2.64 -5.07 9.05
C GLY A 276 3.73 -5.74 8.20
N TYR A 277 4.73 -4.99 7.76
CA TYR A 277 5.93 -5.54 7.11
C TYR A 277 7.13 -5.51 8.07
N GLU A 278 8.10 -6.36 7.77
CA GLU A 278 9.43 -6.29 8.36
C GLU A 278 10.28 -5.25 7.57
N ASN A 279 11.57 -5.46 7.47
CA ASN A 279 12.54 -4.54 6.86
C ASN A 279 12.66 -4.64 5.33
N SER A 280 11.78 -5.37 4.66
CA SER A 280 11.87 -5.59 3.21
C SER A 280 10.51 -5.90 2.56
N TYR A 281 10.41 -5.53 1.28
CA TYR A 281 9.26 -5.82 0.44
C TYR A 281 9.72 -6.45 -0.87
N PHE A 282 8.92 -7.37 -1.43
CA PHE A 282 9.17 -7.97 -2.73
C PHE A 282 8.26 -7.31 -3.76
N SER A 283 8.86 -6.63 -4.74
CA SER A 283 8.13 -5.98 -5.83
C SER A 283 8.20 -6.79 -7.11
N LEU A 284 7.10 -6.84 -7.83
CA LEU A 284 7.04 -7.36 -9.20
C LEU A 284 7.12 -6.18 -10.19
N LYS A 285 8.28 -6.03 -10.83
CA LYS A 285 8.47 -5.03 -11.90
C LYS A 285 8.12 -5.61 -13.25
N LEU A 286 7.29 -4.87 -13.99
CA LEU A 286 6.84 -5.21 -15.35
C LEU A 286 7.36 -4.21 -16.40
N ASN A 287 8.16 -3.24 -15.99
CA ASN A 287 8.76 -2.22 -16.84
C ASN A 287 10.02 -1.66 -16.18
N ASN A 288 10.77 -0.87 -16.95
CA ASN A 288 12.01 -0.23 -16.52
C ASN A 288 11.81 1.19 -15.95
N ALA A 289 10.59 1.60 -15.61
CA ALA A 289 10.36 2.91 -15.00
C ALA A 289 11.14 3.05 -13.69
N SER A 290 11.80 4.17 -13.53
CA SER A 290 12.64 4.47 -12.38
C SER A 290 12.52 5.95 -12.05
N TYR A 291 12.34 6.25 -10.77
CA TYR A 291 12.20 7.59 -10.24
C TYR A 291 13.25 7.83 -9.16
N ALA A 292 13.73 9.07 -9.07
CA ALA A 292 14.65 9.46 -8.01
C ALA A 292 13.94 9.41 -6.64
N TYR A 293 14.72 9.34 -5.58
CA TYR A 293 14.20 9.53 -4.24
C TYR A 293 13.53 10.90 -4.11
N LEU A 294 12.46 10.98 -3.33
CA LEU A 294 11.83 12.23 -2.97
C LEU A 294 12.77 13.02 -2.05
N ASN A 295 12.97 14.31 -2.34
CA ASN A 295 13.88 15.15 -1.55
C ASN A 295 13.26 15.59 -0.21
N ASN A 296 11.96 15.96 -0.24
CA ASN A 296 11.22 16.45 0.94
C ASN A 296 10.04 15.53 1.31
N GLY A 297 10.02 14.30 0.76
CA GLY A 297 9.01 13.29 1.04
C GLY A 297 9.62 12.08 1.74
N SER A 298 8.76 11.12 2.09
CA SER A 298 9.15 9.84 2.69
C SER A 298 9.41 8.81 1.60
N ASN A 299 10.62 8.24 1.57
CA ASN A 299 10.98 7.13 0.68
C ASN A 299 10.76 5.81 1.41
N VAL A 300 9.50 5.33 1.42
CA VAL A 300 9.07 4.23 2.28
C VAL A 300 9.57 2.88 1.80
N ALA A 301 9.46 2.62 0.49
CA ALA A 301 10.07 1.46 -0.15
C ALA A 301 11.00 1.94 -1.25
N TYR A 302 12.21 1.41 -1.30
CA TYR A 302 13.22 1.86 -2.24
C TYR A 302 14.25 0.78 -2.58
N PHE A 303 14.91 0.97 -3.71
CA PHE A 303 16.02 0.15 -4.15
C PHE A 303 17.34 0.84 -3.79
N ASP A 304 18.16 0.16 -2.99
CA ASP A 304 19.50 0.64 -2.65
C ASP A 304 20.52 0.37 -3.78
N LYS A 305 21.80 0.72 -3.56
CA LYS A 305 22.88 0.50 -4.55
C LYS A 305 23.07 -0.95 -4.95
N SER A 306 22.70 -1.89 -4.08
CA SER A 306 22.91 -3.33 -4.30
C SER A 306 21.70 -4.01 -4.95
N ALA A 307 20.65 -3.26 -5.30
CA ALA A 307 19.41 -3.83 -5.81
C ALA A 307 19.60 -4.56 -7.14
N THR A 308 19.21 -5.83 -7.15
CA THR A 308 19.15 -6.67 -8.35
C THR A 308 17.90 -7.54 -8.28
N ASN A 309 17.47 -8.10 -9.42
CA ASN A 309 16.37 -9.03 -9.42
C ASN A 309 16.75 -10.36 -8.76
N ILE A 310 15.82 -10.91 -7.97
CA ILE A 310 15.98 -12.23 -7.32
C ILE A 310 15.34 -13.36 -8.13
N ALA A 311 14.41 -13.01 -9.04
CA ALA A 311 13.75 -13.95 -9.96
C ALA A 311 13.20 -13.20 -11.18
N GLY A 312 12.92 -13.93 -12.25
CA GLY A 312 12.39 -13.38 -13.50
C GLY A 312 13.48 -12.73 -14.38
N PHE A 313 13.05 -12.07 -15.44
CA PHE A 313 13.94 -11.48 -16.44
C PHE A 313 14.01 -9.96 -16.33
N ALA A 314 15.26 -9.46 -16.24
CA ALA A 314 15.57 -8.04 -16.36
C ALA A 314 16.83 -7.89 -17.21
N GLY A 315 16.74 -7.10 -18.28
CA GLY A 315 17.87 -6.84 -19.18
C GLY A 315 18.98 -6.03 -18.46
N GLN A 316 20.22 -6.27 -18.85
CA GLN A 316 21.39 -5.68 -18.17
C GLN A 316 21.39 -4.15 -18.19
N GLU A 317 20.98 -3.54 -19.31
CA GLU A 317 20.85 -2.07 -19.39
C GLU A 317 19.70 -1.55 -18.54
N ALA A 318 18.57 -2.29 -18.47
CA ALA A 318 17.47 -1.94 -17.62
C ALA A 318 17.86 -2.02 -16.13
N LEU A 319 18.65 -3.01 -15.74
CA LEU A 319 19.14 -3.19 -14.37
C LEU A 319 19.97 -2.01 -13.87
N LYS A 320 20.71 -1.32 -14.74
CA LYS A 320 21.51 -0.13 -14.37
C LYS A 320 20.68 1.02 -13.81
N ASN A 321 19.38 1.05 -14.12
CA ASN A 321 18.47 2.13 -13.71
C ASN A 321 17.74 1.86 -12.38
N ILE A 322 17.76 0.61 -11.90
CA ILE A 322 17.00 0.21 -10.71
C ILE A 322 17.67 0.61 -9.40
N PRO A 323 19.00 0.41 -9.19
CA PRO A 323 19.65 0.83 -7.95
C PRO A 323 19.41 2.32 -7.66
N GLU A 324 19.33 2.70 -6.39
CA GLU A 324 19.13 4.07 -5.93
C GLU A 324 17.86 4.73 -6.54
N SER A 325 16.74 4.02 -6.50
CA SER A 325 15.46 4.53 -7.00
C SER A 325 14.30 4.27 -6.04
N LEU A 326 13.31 5.15 -6.15
CA LEU A 326 12.05 5.06 -5.42
C LEU A 326 11.25 3.84 -5.90
N LEU A 327 10.57 3.17 -4.97
CA LEU A 327 9.54 2.19 -5.25
C LEU A 327 8.17 2.67 -4.76
N PHE A 328 8.05 2.98 -3.45
CA PHE A 328 6.86 3.60 -2.89
C PHE A 328 7.27 4.77 -2.00
N GLY A 329 6.60 5.90 -2.15
CA GLY A 329 6.89 7.09 -1.35
C GLY A 329 5.69 7.97 -1.14
N GLU A 330 5.77 8.82 -0.12
CA GLU A 330 4.76 9.80 0.22
C GLU A 330 5.32 11.21 0.11
N GLU A 331 4.62 12.08 -0.62
CA GLU A 331 4.82 13.53 -0.62
C GLU A 331 3.72 14.17 0.22
N ARG A 332 4.08 14.83 1.31
CA ARG A 332 3.15 15.64 2.09
C ARG A 332 2.78 16.90 1.33
N LYS A 333 1.47 17.23 1.28
CA LYS A 333 0.98 18.39 0.55
C LYS A 333 -0.14 19.09 1.33
N GLY A 334 0.21 20.11 2.08
CA GLY A 334 -0.72 20.75 3.03
C GLY A 334 -1.14 19.77 4.12
N ASN A 335 -2.44 19.54 4.28
CA ASN A 335 -2.98 18.62 5.29
C ASN A 335 -3.11 17.16 4.79
N GLY A 336 -2.91 16.93 3.50
CA GLY A 336 -2.98 15.60 2.89
C GLY A 336 -1.67 15.16 2.26
N SER A 337 -1.75 14.18 1.37
CA SER A 337 -0.55 13.57 0.77
C SER A 337 -0.79 13.04 -0.65
N ILE A 338 0.33 12.81 -1.35
CA ILE A 338 0.36 12.07 -2.62
C ILE A 338 1.28 10.86 -2.42
N ILE A 339 0.72 9.69 -2.61
CA ILE A 339 1.42 8.42 -2.48
C ILE A 339 1.75 7.90 -3.88
N TYR A 340 3.02 7.72 -4.16
CA TYR A 340 3.54 7.23 -5.42
C TYR A 340 3.86 5.75 -5.32
N MET A 341 3.18 4.90 -6.10
CA MET A 341 3.43 3.47 -6.20
C MET A 341 3.99 3.15 -7.59
N VAL A 342 5.33 3.06 -7.71
CA VAL A 342 6.00 2.84 -8.99
C VAL A 342 5.60 1.53 -9.63
N ASP A 343 5.53 0.47 -8.85
CA ASP A 343 5.04 -0.84 -9.30
C ASP A 343 3.62 -1.07 -8.77
N ASN A 344 2.87 -1.93 -9.43
CA ASN A 344 1.49 -2.22 -9.06
C ASN A 344 1.43 -3.18 -7.85
N PRO A 345 0.94 -2.74 -6.67
CA PRO A 345 0.88 -3.57 -5.48
C PRO A 345 -0.21 -4.66 -5.56
N LEU A 346 -1.18 -4.55 -6.48
CA LEU A 346 -2.33 -5.45 -6.60
C LEU A 346 -2.25 -6.37 -7.83
N PHE A 347 -1.11 -6.46 -8.49
CA PHE A 347 -0.98 -7.10 -9.80
C PHE A 347 -1.78 -8.38 -9.94
N ARG A 348 -2.75 -8.37 -10.85
CA ARG A 348 -3.68 -9.46 -11.18
C ARG A 348 -4.34 -10.12 -9.97
N SER A 349 -4.54 -9.37 -8.89
CA SER A 349 -5.14 -9.80 -7.62
C SER A 349 -4.43 -10.95 -6.90
N PHE A 350 -3.31 -11.47 -7.42
CA PHE A 350 -2.55 -12.55 -6.78
C PHE A 350 -1.25 -12.10 -6.11
N TRP A 351 -0.84 -10.82 -6.27
CA TRP A 351 0.36 -10.30 -5.62
C TRP A 351 0.09 -9.93 -4.16
N ASP A 352 -0.10 -10.95 -3.31
CA ASP A 352 -0.53 -10.76 -1.92
C ASP A 352 0.45 -9.91 -1.10
N ASN A 353 1.75 -9.95 -1.43
CA ASN A 353 2.77 -9.15 -0.74
C ASN A 353 2.52 -7.63 -0.85
N GLY A 354 1.79 -7.14 -1.86
CA GLY A 354 1.50 -5.71 -2.04
C GLY A 354 0.20 -5.23 -1.41
N LYS A 355 -0.73 -6.14 -1.10
CA LYS A 355 -2.09 -5.77 -0.70
C LYS A 355 -2.14 -4.96 0.59
N LEU A 356 -1.39 -5.37 1.61
CA LEU A 356 -1.36 -4.64 2.89
C LEU A 356 -0.76 -3.25 2.73
N PHE A 357 0.27 -3.08 1.86
CA PHE A 357 0.83 -1.77 1.54
C PHE A 357 -0.21 -0.83 0.91
N PHE A 358 -1.04 -1.39 0.02
CA PHE A 358 -2.12 -0.64 -0.61
C PHE A 358 -3.21 -0.25 0.40
N VAL A 359 -3.55 -1.14 1.36
CA VAL A 359 -4.49 -0.84 2.44
C VAL A 359 -3.96 0.26 3.35
N ASN A 360 -2.68 0.19 3.74
CA ASN A 360 -2.04 1.23 4.54
C ASN A 360 -2.06 2.61 3.86
N ALA A 361 -2.13 2.64 2.52
CA ALA A 361 -2.26 3.89 1.79
C ALA A 361 -3.70 4.45 1.77
N ILE A 362 -4.71 3.62 2.10
CA ILE A 362 -6.12 4.02 2.14
C ILE A 362 -6.49 4.52 3.53
N PHE A 363 -6.03 3.85 4.57
CA PHE A 363 -6.40 4.09 5.97
C PHE A 363 -5.24 4.67 6.77
#